data_b476005ab385dacd139c4a71361922bb
#
_entry.id   b476005ab385dacd139c4a71361922bb
#
_cell.length_a   1.000
_cell.length_b   1.000
_cell.length_c   1.000
_cell.angle_alpha   90.00
_cell.angle_beta   90.00
_cell.angle_gamma   90.00
#
_symmetry.space_group_name_H-M   'P 1'
#
loop_
_entity.id
_entity.type
_entity.pdbx_description
1 polymer ?
#
loop_
_entity_poly.entity_id
_entity_poly.type
_entity_poly.pdbx_seq_one_letter_code
_entity_poly.pdbx_strand_id
1 'polypeptide(L)'
;VDDLSDSLMSVNDAAGLPVFEVFADNTVIGGRFNQNDLYIDGSNGRVGIGTNNPSYNLEVTGTAHVTGTFTAGTKSFLINHPTKEDHMLQYGSLEGPEYGVYVRGKTDLSEIELPEVWINLVHEGSITVSFTPRGKFLPLFLNKIENNTIYVGGTEGGVFYDYVVYGTRKDVDDLVTEFTK
;
A
#
# COMPACT_ATOMS: atom_id res chain seq x y z
N VAL A 1 41.77 -23.38 0.56
CA VAL A 1 40.30 -23.35 0.41
C VAL A 1 39.90 -21.94 0.76
N ASP A 2 39.57 -21.14 -0.24
CA ASP A 2 39.12 -19.76 0.01
C ASP A 2 37.83 -19.86 0.84
N ASP A 3 37.80 -19.17 1.96
CA ASP A 3 36.61 -19.01 2.74
C ASP A 3 35.63 -18.15 1.90
N LEU A 4 34.48 -18.71 1.61
CA LEU A 4 33.44 -18.00 0.81
C LEU A 4 32.93 -16.68 1.45
N SER A 5 33.34 -16.40 2.68
CA SER A 5 33.09 -15.14 3.39
C SER A 5 34.10 -14.03 3.05
N ASP A 6 35.21 -14.35 2.36
CA ASP A 6 36.23 -13.36 2.03
C ASP A 6 35.82 -12.48 0.85
N SER A 7 36.13 -11.19 0.97
CA SER A 7 35.97 -10.22 -0.11
C SER A 7 36.93 -10.54 -1.26
N LEU A 8 36.36 -10.79 -2.44
CA LEU A 8 37.14 -11.03 -3.67
C LEU A 8 37.64 -9.70 -4.26
N MET A 9 36.93 -8.63 -4.07
CA MET A 9 37.27 -7.30 -4.54
C MET A 9 36.75 -6.26 -3.55
N SER A 10 37.60 -5.29 -3.22
CA SER A 10 37.21 -4.15 -2.40
C SER A 10 37.73 -2.86 -3.03
N VAL A 11 36.85 -1.86 -3.13
CA VAL A 11 37.20 -0.48 -3.46
C VAL A 11 37.02 0.33 -2.18
N ASN A 12 38.10 0.99 -1.74
CA ASN A 12 38.12 1.68 -0.47
C ASN A 12 38.15 3.19 -0.67
N ASP A 13 37.62 3.94 0.31
CA ASP A 13 37.78 5.38 0.41
C ASP A 13 39.20 5.78 0.83
N ALA A 14 39.45 7.09 0.96
CA ALA A 14 40.75 7.62 1.37
C ALA A 14 41.17 7.23 2.79
N ALA A 15 40.24 6.80 3.65
CA ALA A 15 40.50 6.30 4.99
C ALA A 15 40.76 4.78 5.02
N GLY A 16 40.69 4.12 3.87
CA GLY A 16 40.86 2.66 3.72
C GLY A 16 39.63 1.85 4.05
N LEU A 17 38.44 2.48 4.18
CA LEU A 17 37.19 1.79 4.45
C LEU A 17 36.52 1.36 3.14
N PRO A 18 36.01 0.12 3.02
CA PRO A 18 35.36 -0.35 1.81
C PRO A 18 34.07 0.43 1.52
N VAL A 19 33.94 0.87 0.27
CA VAL A 19 32.73 1.54 -0.27
C VAL A 19 32.08 0.70 -1.37
N PHE A 20 32.77 -0.33 -1.84
CA PHE A 20 32.20 -1.34 -2.74
C PHE A 20 32.97 -2.66 -2.57
N GLU A 21 32.25 -3.74 -2.30
CA GLU A 21 32.81 -5.07 -2.10
C GLU A 21 32.04 -6.13 -2.87
N VAL A 22 32.77 -7.13 -3.37
CA VAL A 22 32.22 -8.35 -3.99
C VAL A 22 32.75 -9.55 -3.24
N PHE A 23 31.87 -10.44 -2.82
CA PHE A 23 32.18 -11.62 -2.04
C PHE A 23 32.08 -12.91 -2.88
N ALA A 24 32.74 -13.98 -2.43
CA ALA A 24 32.78 -15.26 -3.13
C ALA A 24 31.41 -15.97 -3.18
N ASP A 25 30.47 -15.62 -2.30
CA ASP A 25 29.10 -16.12 -2.26
C ASP A 25 28.14 -15.35 -3.21
N ASN A 26 28.69 -14.50 -4.10
CA ASN A 26 27.99 -13.58 -5.01
C ASN A 26 27.29 -12.41 -4.30
N THR A 27 27.53 -12.17 -3.03
CA THR A 27 27.07 -10.96 -2.34
C THR A 27 27.83 -9.74 -2.86
N VAL A 28 27.13 -8.62 -3.07
CA VAL A 28 27.73 -7.32 -3.37
C VAL A 28 27.21 -6.29 -2.40
N ILE A 29 28.11 -5.51 -1.81
CA ILE A 29 27.79 -4.39 -0.92
C ILE A 29 28.33 -3.10 -1.52
N GLY A 30 27.53 -2.04 -1.54
CA GLY A 30 27.95 -0.73 -2.05
C GLY A 30 27.39 0.42 -1.21
N GLY A 31 28.17 1.48 -1.10
CA GLY A 31 27.81 2.67 -0.38
C GLY A 31 28.69 2.93 0.85
N ARG A 32 28.14 3.54 1.88
CA ARG A 32 28.86 3.88 3.09
C ARG A 32 29.21 2.64 3.91
N PHE A 33 30.44 2.60 4.45
CA PHE A 33 30.86 1.50 5.29
C PHE A 33 29.88 1.20 6.44
N ASN A 34 29.57 -0.07 6.64
CA ASN A 34 28.59 -0.56 7.63
C ASN A 34 27.18 0.04 7.50
N GLN A 35 26.83 0.56 6.32
CA GLN A 35 25.47 0.94 5.99
C GLN A 35 24.88 -0.06 4.98
N ASN A 36 23.58 -0.13 4.90
CA ASN A 36 22.88 -0.99 3.94
C ASN A 36 22.42 -0.16 2.73
N ASP A 37 23.30 0.72 2.19
CA ASP A 37 22.92 1.62 1.08
C ASP A 37 22.54 0.83 -0.15
N LEU A 38 23.38 -0.14 -0.57
CA LEU A 38 23.08 -1.12 -1.61
C LEU A 38 23.56 -2.50 -1.14
N TYR A 39 22.70 -3.49 -1.25
CA TYR A 39 23.00 -4.88 -0.95
C TYR A 39 22.43 -5.79 -2.04
N ILE A 40 23.26 -6.63 -2.63
CA ILE A 40 22.85 -7.70 -3.53
C ILE A 40 23.04 -9.02 -2.79
N ASP A 41 21.94 -9.70 -2.50
CA ASP A 41 21.94 -11.03 -1.90
C ASP A 41 22.20 -12.07 -2.98
N GLY A 42 23.44 -12.54 -3.04
CA GLY A 42 23.86 -13.55 -4.02
C GLY A 42 23.19 -14.91 -3.83
N SER A 43 22.76 -15.24 -2.61
CA SER A 43 22.12 -16.52 -2.31
C SER A 43 20.69 -16.59 -2.81
N ASN A 44 19.95 -15.48 -2.75
CA ASN A 44 18.52 -15.39 -3.10
C ASN A 44 18.26 -14.57 -4.39
N GLY A 45 19.29 -13.94 -4.97
CA GLY A 45 19.16 -13.12 -6.17
C GLY A 45 18.28 -11.86 -5.95
N ARG A 46 18.43 -11.21 -4.79
CA ARG A 46 17.62 -10.05 -4.39
C ARG A 46 18.47 -8.80 -4.25
N VAL A 47 17.87 -7.64 -4.42
CA VAL A 47 18.51 -6.33 -4.24
C VAL A 47 17.82 -5.58 -3.11
N GLY A 48 18.60 -5.16 -2.12
CA GLY A 48 18.19 -4.29 -1.03
C GLY A 48 18.77 -2.89 -1.20
N ILE A 49 17.94 -1.87 -1.04
CA ILE A 49 18.32 -0.47 -0.86
C ILE A 49 17.94 -0.07 0.55
N GLY A 50 18.91 0.26 1.39
CA GLY A 50 18.68 0.55 2.82
C GLY A 50 18.36 -0.69 3.66
N THR A 51 18.55 -1.90 3.16
CA THR A 51 18.38 -3.18 3.87
C THR A 51 19.36 -4.22 3.35
N ASN A 52 19.87 -5.07 4.25
CA ASN A 52 20.74 -6.22 3.92
C ASN A 52 20.00 -7.57 4.04
N ASN A 53 18.69 -7.55 4.23
CA ASN A 53 17.86 -8.76 4.29
C ASN A 53 16.58 -8.57 3.45
N PRO A 54 16.72 -8.40 2.12
CA PRO A 54 15.58 -8.16 1.25
C PRO A 54 14.67 -9.40 1.18
N SER A 55 13.38 -9.19 1.42
CA SER A 55 12.33 -10.23 1.32
C SER A 55 11.76 -10.35 -0.10
N TYR A 56 12.00 -9.34 -0.95
CA TYR A 56 11.54 -9.26 -2.34
C TYR A 56 12.72 -9.12 -3.30
N ASN A 57 12.51 -9.38 -4.61
CA ASN A 57 13.56 -9.25 -5.63
C ASN A 57 14.19 -7.85 -5.64
N LEU A 58 13.42 -6.81 -5.34
CA LEU A 58 13.89 -5.46 -5.02
C LEU A 58 13.13 -4.98 -3.81
N GLU A 59 13.85 -4.63 -2.75
CA GLU A 59 13.28 -4.03 -1.54
C GLU A 59 13.98 -2.70 -1.25
N VAL A 60 13.20 -1.65 -1.04
CA VAL A 60 13.68 -0.32 -0.67
C VAL A 60 13.12 0.05 0.70
N THR A 61 14.00 0.14 1.69
CA THR A 61 13.65 0.68 3.01
C THR A 61 13.76 2.20 2.95
N GLY A 62 12.65 2.85 2.64
CA GLY A 62 12.57 4.30 2.43
C GLY A 62 11.63 4.66 1.29
N THR A 63 11.86 5.83 0.67
CA THR A 63 11.08 6.32 -0.46
C THR A 63 11.81 6.06 -1.79
N ALA A 64 11.05 5.76 -2.84
CA ALA A 64 11.56 5.67 -4.20
C ALA A 64 10.90 6.78 -5.07
N HIS A 65 11.71 7.46 -5.91
CA HIS A 65 11.23 8.45 -6.86
C HIS A 65 11.65 8.04 -8.28
N VAL A 66 10.68 7.96 -9.17
CA VAL A 66 10.90 7.66 -10.60
C VAL A 66 10.55 8.90 -11.42
N THR A 67 11.54 9.47 -12.12
CA THR A 67 11.35 10.69 -12.93
C THR A 67 10.63 10.45 -14.27
N GLY A 68 10.51 9.20 -14.69
CA GLY A 68 9.79 8.78 -15.89
C GLY A 68 8.54 7.97 -15.54
N THR A 69 8.09 7.17 -16.50
CA THR A 69 6.95 6.27 -16.30
C THR A 69 7.33 5.08 -15.42
N PHE A 70 6.54 4.80 -14.39
CA PHE A 70 6.60 3.56 -13.62
C PHE A 70 5.47 2.64 -14.07
N THR A 71 5.81 1.48 -14.64
CA THR A 71 4.85 0.48 -15.09
C THR A 71 4.93 -0.75 -14.20
N ALA A 72 3.78 -1.19 -13.70
CA ALA A 72 3.65 -2.42 -12.91
C ALA A 72 2.42 -3.20 -13.40
N GLY A 73 2.47 -4.53 -13.34
CA GLY A 73 1.34 -5.38 -13.66
C GLY A 73 0.15 -5.13 -12.72
N THR A 74 0.44 -4.92 -11.43
CA THR A 74 -0.53 -4.51 -10.39
C THR A 74 0.15 -3.57 -9.42
N LYS A 75 -0.63 -2.66 -8.82
CA LYS A 75 -0.19 -1.80 -7.71
C LYS A 75 -1.09 -2.04 -6.52
N SER A 76 -0.50 -2.18 -5.34
CA SER A 76 -1.22 -2.35 -4.09
C SER A 76 -0.49 -1.63 -2.96
N PHE A 77 -1.21 -1.29 -1.90
CA PHE A 77 -0.59 -1.03 -0.61
C PHE A 77 -0.72 -2.28 0.28
N LEU A 78 0.29 -2.49 1.11
CA LEU A 78 0.36 -3.58 2.09
C LEU A 78 0.71 -2.96 3.44
N ILE A 79 -0.15 -3.18 4.44
CA ILE A 79 0.00 -2.64 5.79
C ILE A 79 -0.32 -3.70 6.84
N ASN A 80 0.08 -3.48 8.09
CA ASN A 80 -0.44 -4.28 9.20
C ASN A 80 -1.96 -4.16 9.26
N HIS A 81 -2.64 -5.28 9.50
CA HIS A 81 -4.10 -5.28 9.53
C HIS A 81 -4.63 -4.43 10.70
N PRO A 82 -5.46 -3.40 10.46
CA PRO A 82 -5.85 -2.44 11.50
C PRO A 82 -6.67 -3.02 12.67
N THR A 83 -7.29 -4.20 12.48
CA THR A 83 -8.20 -4.83 13.46
C THR A 83 -7.83 -6.27 13.81
N LYS A 84 -6.81 -6.88 13.17
CA LYS A 84 -6.40 -8.28 13.40
C LYS A 84 -4.90 -8.34 13.63
N GLU A 85 -4.50 -8.83 14.81
CA GLU A 85 -3.10 -9.11 15.11
C GLU A 85 -2.52 -10.15 14.14
N ASP A 86 -1.22 -10.07 13.86
CA ASP A 86 -0.47 -11.00 13.00
C ASP A 86 -1.04 -11.18 11.57
N HIS A 87 -1.81 -10.22 11.10
CA HIS A 87 -2.37 -10.22 9.75
C HIS A 87 -1.91 -8.98 8.97
N MET A 88 -1.83 -9.15 7.66
CA MET A 88 -1.58 -8.05 6.72
C MET A 88 -2.87 -7.73 5.96
N LEU A 89 -3.07 -6.45 5.66
CA LEU A 89 -4.11 -5.97 4.74
C LEU A 89 -3.47 -5.53 3.44
N GLN A 90 -3.96 -6.06 2.32
CA GLN A 90 -3.56 -5.64 0.99
C GLN A 90 -4.79 -5.19 0.19
N TYR A 91 -4.75 -3.96 -0.29
CA TYR A 91 -5.74 -3.42 -1.23
C TYR A 91 -5.05 -2.96 -2.51
N GLY A 92 -5.78 -3.00 -3.64
CA GLY A 92 -5.35 -2.33 -4.86
C GLY A 92 -5.26 -0.82 -4.65
N SER A 93 -4.21 -0.18 -5.16
CA SER A 93 -4.05 1.27 -5.05
C SER A 93 -5.08 1.98 -5.92
N LEU A 94 -5.81 2.94 -5.35
CA LEU A 94 -6.63 3.91 -6.04
C LEU A 94 -5.79 5.17 -6.26
N GLU A 95 -5.71 5.65 -7.50
CA GLU A 95 -4.96 6.88 -7.82
C GLU A 95 -5.94 8.06 -7.90
N GLY A 96 -5.72 9.06 -7.07
CA GLY A 96 -6.57 10.24 -6.95
C GLY A 96 -5.87 11.32 -6.12
N PRO A 97 -6.56 12.43 -5.80
CA PRO A 97 -6.00 13.51 -4.99
C PRO A 97 -5.94 13.18 -3.50
N GLU A 98 -6.29 11.97 -3.10
CA GLU A 98 -6.29 11.49 -1.73
C GLU A 98 -5.87 10.02 -1.66
N TYR A 99 -5.45 9.56 -0.50
CA TYR A 99 -5.25 8.14 -0.24
C TYR A 99 -6.60 7.47 0.05
N GLY A 100 -7.37 7.21 -1.02
CA GLY A 100 -8.71 6.66 -0.93
C GLY A 100 -8.76 5.13 -0.97
N VAL A 101 -9.83 4.59 -0.38
CA VAL A 101 -10.27 3.20 -0.55
C VAL A 101 -11.74 3.19 -0.95
N TYR A 102 -12.20 2.10 -1.53
CA TYR A 102 -13.61 1.96 -1.88
C TYR A 102 -14.12 0.54 -1.65
N VAL A 103 -15.42 0.43 -1.48
CA VAL A 103 -16.18 -0.81 -1.54
C VAL A 103 -17.39 -0.61 -2.42
N ARG A 104 -17.79 -1.65 -3.13
CA ARG A 104 -18.99 -1.64 -3.97
C ARG A 104 -19.76 -2.93 -3.81
N GLY A 105 -21.04 -2.85 -4.02
CA GLY A 105 -21.90 -4.02 -3.92
C GLY A 105 -23.27 -3.79 -4.56
N LYS A 106 -24.14 -4.76 -4.32
CA LYS A 106 -25.53 -4.78 -4.75
C LYS A 106 -26.37 -5.28 -3.59
N THR A 107 -27.47 -4.60 -3.29
CA THR A 107 -28.39 -4.98 -2.23
C THR A 107 -29.82 -4.47 -2.53
N ASP A 108 -30.81 -4.95 -1.80
CA ASP A 108 -32.17 -4.42 -1.70
C ASP A 108 -32.51 -3.98 -0.27
N LEU A 109 -31.52 -4.02 0.63
CA LEU A 109 -31.66 -3.68 2.04
C LEU A 109 -31.53 -2.16 2.26
N SER A 110 -32.07 -1.68 3.37
CA SER A 110 -31.93 -0.28 3.82
C SER A 110 -30.64 -0.04 4.63
N GLU A 111 -29.83 -1.06 4.84
CA GLU A 111 -28.59 -1.00 5.58
C GLU A 111 -27.46 -1.64 4.78
N ILE A 112 -26.29 -0.98 4.75
CA ILE A 112 -25.07 -1.48 4.12
C ILE A 112 -23.99 -1.47 5.21
N GLU A 113 -23.60 -2.66 5.64
CA GLU A 113 -22.45 -2.83 6.52
C GLU A 113 -21.15 -2.60 5.75
N LEU A 114 -20.31 -1.70 6.23
CA LEU A 114 -18.99 -1.47 5.67
C LEU A 114 -18.00 -2.51 6.19
N PRO A 115 -16.90 -2.78 5.46
CA PRO A 115 -15.88 -3.70 5.94
C PRO A 115 -15.41 -3.32 7.36
N GLU A 116 -15.32 -4.30 8.26
CA GLU A 116 -14.89 -4.08 9.65
C GLU A 116 -13.56 -3.31 9.75
N VAL A 117 -12.64 -3.58 8.81
CA VAL A 117 -11.35 -2.91 8.72
C VAL A 117 -11.47 -1.38 8.59
N TRP A 118 -12.58 -0.86 8.05
CA TRP A 118 -12.81 0.57 7.87
C TRP A 118 -12.96 1.33 9.18
N ILE A 119 -13.35 0.65 10.27
CA ILE A 119 -13.41 1.23 11.62
C ILE A 119 -12.07 1.89 11.99
N ASN A 120 -10.94 1.25 11.62
CA ASN A 120 -9.60 1.74 11.94
C ASN A 120 -8.81 2.26 10.72
N LEU A 121 -9.29 2.02 9.50
CA LEU A 121 -8.60 2.42 8.27
C LEU A 121 -9.12 3.74 7.69
N VAL A 122 -10.39 4.09 7.91
CA VAL A 122 -11.07 5.19 7.20
C VAL A 122 -11.52 6.28 8.17
N HIS A 123 -11.39 7.53 7.75
CA HIS A 123 -12.05 8.66 8.41
C HIS A 123 -13.57 8.60 8.17
N GLU A 124 -14.37 8.39 9.21
CA GLU A 124 -15.83 8.28 9.08
C GLU A 124 -16.45 9.48 8.36
N GLY A 125 -15.97 10.69 8.66
CA GLY A 125 -16.44 11.93 8.04
C GLY A 125 -16.09 12.09 6.55
N SER A 126 -15.20 11.24 6.01
CA SER A 126 -14.85 11.25 4.59
C SER A 126 -15.69 10.29 3.75
N ILE A 127 -16.53 9.49 4.38
CA ILE A 127 -17.30 8.46 3.68
C ILE A 127 -18.36 9.12 2.79
N THR A 128 -18.29 8.77 1.50
CA THR A 128 -19.27 9.15 0.49
C THR A 128 -19.87 7.92 -0.16
N VAL A 129 -21.13 8.01 -0.60
CA VAL A 129 -21.83 6.89 -1.22
C VAL A 129 -22.64 7.35 -2.42
N SER A 130 -22.61 6.51 -3.47
CA SER A 130 -23.46 6.66 -4.66
C SER A 130 -24.33 5.43 -4.80
N PHE A 131 -25.60 5.64 -5.19
CA PHE A 131 -26.57 4.59 -5.40
C PHE A 131 -27.06 4.58 -6.86
N THR A 132 -27.26 3.38 -7.42
CA THR A 132 -27.83 3.20 -8.76
C THR A 132 -28.97 2.17 -8.69
N PRO A 133 -30.25 2.61 -8.74
CA PRO A 133 -31.39 1.71 -8.74
C PRO A 133 -31.38 0.78 -9.97
N ARG A 134 -31.87 -0.44 -9.80
CA ARG A 134 -31.99 -1.44 -10.88
C ARG A 134 -33.47 -1.76 -11.21
N GLY A 135 -33.77 -1.77 -12.50
CA GLY A 135 -35.09 -2.21 -13.02
C GLY A 135 -36.20 -1.16 -12.89
N LYS A 136 -36.19 -0.32 -11.86
CA LYS A 136 -37.13 0.81 -11.72
C LYS A 136 -36.49 1.95 -10.95
N PHE A 137 -37.10 3.12 -11.02
CA PHE A 137 -36.70 4.27 -10.23
C PHE A 137 -36.98 4.02 -8.73
N LEU A 138 -35.96 4.31 -7.89
CA LEU A 138 -36.05 4.42 -6.44
C LEU A 138 -35.48 5.78 -6.01
N PRO A 139 -36.17 6.52 -5.15
CA PRO A 139 -35.65 7.80 -4.62
C PRO A 139 -34.62 7.57 -3.51
N LEU A 140 -33.52 6.86 -3.83
CA LEU A 140 -32.50 6.49 -2.87
C LEU A 140 -31.73 7.71 -2.36
N PHE A 141 -31.51 7.78 -1.08
CA PHE A 141 -30.70 8.82 -0.44
C PHE A 141 -29.97 8.28 0.79
N LEU A 142 -28.83 8.90 1.12
CA LEU A 142 -28.12 8.64 2.36
C LEU A 142 -28.94 9.26 3.52
N ASN A 143 -29.37 8.43 4.45
CA ASN A 143 -30.07 8.89 5.65
C ASN A 143 -29.06 9.27 6.75
N LYS A 144 -28.17 8.32 7.10
CA LYS A 144 -27.06 8.54 8.05
C LYS A 144 -25.96 7.50 7.84
N ILE A 145 -24.80 7.78 8.41
CA ILE A 145 -23.72 6.81 8.61
C ILE A 145 -23.49 6.72 10.13
N GLU A 146 -23.51 5.54 10.66
CA GLU A 146 -23.34 5.32 12.09
C GLU A 146 -22.86 3.88 12.36
N ASN A 147 -21.89 3.72 13.26
CA ASN A 147 -21.37 2.40 13.65
C ASN A 147 -20.91 1.55 12.44
N ASN A 148 -20.15 2.12 11.52
CA ASN A 148 -19.66 1.48 10.31
C ASN A 148 -20.77 0.94 9.38
N THR A 149 -21.97 1.52 9.46
CA THR A 149 -23.15 1.14 8.68
C THR A 149 -23.73 2.38 7.98
N ILE A 150 -24.04 2.23 6.70
CA ILE A 150 -24.76 3.23 5.90
C ILE A 150 -26.24 2.89 5.94
N TYR A 151 -27.07 3.84 6.37
CA TYR A 151 -28.52 3.74 6.35
C TYR A 151 -29.08 4.47 5.14
N VAL A 152 -29.80 3.72 4.29
CA VAL A 152 -30.29 4.17 3.00
C VAL A 152 -31.82 4.38 3.09
N GLY A 153 -32.25 5.59 2.73
CA GLY A 153 -33.68 5.88 2.56
C GLY A 153 -34.15 5.65 1.13
N GLY A 154 -35.47 5.47 0.97
CA GLY A 154 -36.12 5.28 -0.33
C GLY A 154 -35.97 3.88 -0.93
N THR A 155 -35.55 2.89 -0.14
CA THR A 155 -35.48 1.49 -0.54
C THR A 155 -36.87 0.85 -0.65
N GLU A 156 -36.97 -0.20 -1.46
CA GLU A 156 -38.16 -1.04 -1.59
C GLU A 156 -37.71 -2.49 -1.63
N GLY A 157 -38.24 -3.32 -0.73
CA GLY A 157 -37.87 -4.74 -0.64
C GLY A 157 -38.08 -5.48 -1.95
N GLY A 158 -37.09 -6.28 -2.35
CA GLY A 158 -37.03 -7.00 -3.62
C GLY A 158 -36.61 -6.15 -4.83
N VAL A 159 -36.39 -4.84 -4.67
CA VAL A 159 -35.87 -3.98 -5.74
C VAL A 159 -34.41 -3.63 -5.44
N PHE A 160 -33.52 -4.24 -6.20
CA PHE A 160 -32.08 -4.10 -6.01
C PHE A 160 -31.55 -2.75 -6.48
N TYR A 161 -30.47 -2.33 -5.85
CA TYR A 161 -29.63 -1.20 -6.30
C TYR A 161 -28.15 -1.54 -6.12
N ASP A 162 -27.33 -0.94 -6.96
CA ASP A 162 -25.87 -0.95 -6.78
C ASP A 162 -25.45 0.22 -5.91
N TYR A 163 -24.35 0.03 -5.20
CA TYR A 163 -23.70 1.10 -4.45
C TYR A 163 -22.19 1.09 -4.66
N VAL A 164 -21.60 2.27 -4.56
CA VAL A 164 -20.15 2.48 -4.42
C VAL A 164 -19.94 3.43 -3.27
N VAL A 165 -19.07 3.04 -2.36
CA VAL A 165 -18.70 3.82 -1.17
C VAL A 165 -17.22 4.12 -1.24
N TYR A 166 -16.83 5.38 -1.07
CA TYR A 166 -15.44 5.82 -0.96
C TYR A 166 -15.18 6.33 0.44
N GLY A 167 -13.92 6.25 0.87
CA GLY A 167 -13.46 6.84 2.11
C GLY A 167 -11.96 7.07 2.08
N THR A 168 -11.51 8.12 2.75
CA THR A 168 -10.09 8.50 2.86
C THR A 168 -9.43 7.74 4.01
N ARG A 169 -8.23 7.24 3.79
CA ARG A 169 -7.43 6.55 4.80
C ARG A 169 -7.01 7.50 5.90
N LYS A 170 -6.98 6.99 7.15
CA LYS A 170 -6.52 7.73 8.34
C LYS A 170 -5.23 7.20 8.96
N ASP A 171 -4.66 6.15 8.35
CA ASP A 171 -3.41 5.53 8.78
C ASP A 171 -2.17 6.16 8.11
N VAL A 172 -2.38 7.15 7.25
CA VAL A 172 -1.36 7.94 6.56
C VAL A 172 -1.71 9.43 6.65
N ASP A 173 -0.69 10.29 6.55
CA ASP A 173 -0.90 11.73 6.44
C ASP A 173 -1.63 12.08 5.13
N ASP A 174 -2.30 13.22 5.11
CA ASP A 174 -2.98 13.71 3.91
C ASP A 174 -2.00 13.90 2.74
N LEU A 175 -2.45 13.56 1.54
CA LEU A 175 -1.67 13.76 0.34
C LEU A 175 -1.50 15.26 0.05
N VAL A 176 -0.26 15.73 0.02
CA VAL A 176 0.05 17.07 -0.48
C VAL A 176 0.01 17.04 -2.00
N THR A 177 -1.05 17.60 -2.58
CA THR A 177 -1.30 17.56 -4.03
C THR A 177 -0.58 18.67 -4.80
N GLU A 178 -0.25 19.77 -4.13
CA GLU A 178 0.42 20.93 -4.73
C GLU A 178 1.54 21.41 -3.81
N PHE A 179 2.72 21.62 -4.39
CA PHE A 179 3.90 22.14 -3.67
C PHE A 179 4.79 22.95 -4.62
N THR A 180 5.48 23.93 -4.08
CA THR A 180 6.49 24.69 -4.82
C THR A 180 7.76 23.85 -4.98
N LYS A 181 8.38 23.95 -6.17
CA LYS A 181 9.68 23.31 -6.49
C LYS A 181 10.83 24.01 -5.77
#